data_5495ab1c2558051af8c799f748644f0e
#
_entry.id   5495ab1c2558051af8c799f748644f0e
#
_cell.length_a   1.000
_cell.length_b   1.000
_cell.length_c   1.000
_cell.angle_alpha   90.00
_cell.angle_beta   90.00
_cell.angle_gamma   90.00
#
_symmetry.space_group_name_H-M   'P 1'
#
loop_
_entity.id
_entity.type
_entity.pdbx_description
1 polymer ?
#
loop_
_entity_poly.entity_id
_entity_poly.type
_entity_poly.pdbx_seq_one_letter_code
_entity_poly.pdbx_strand_id
1 'polypeptide(L)'
;MPTNLPPEAKAKWMKAMNAKTDEEKIAALEEFLSSIPKHKGTENLVHFVRHRIAALRQEIELKQKKEKGSRGGRTIYVEKEGDAQLGVVGLPSSGKSSLLKCLTNANVEPDDVPFTDSQPIPGMFIEDLIYYQLVKFPSLNPFDAESDTNVLAASLARNVDGLIIVLDASSNIEEQVRRIEEIFKGHGILIRQPRALISIKRTVSGGIQVSGSFHGCSIDSVKRLLADYGILNAQVTINGEATLDDVEDALYKNYVYKPSIFLINKVDLIDRGSLAGIELEPRIPASLVKCRINRKQLSETILRRLDLIRIYSKNTQMDTYSRKPLIMRRGSTVGDVAKSIHTSLYQNFRYARVWRMEDYPNLYKKVGLNYVLDDQNIIEIHS
;
A
#
# COMPACT_ATOMS: atom_id res chain seq x y z
N MET A 1 21.67 -12.73 18.83
CA MET A 1 23.07 -12.35 19.07
C MET A 1 23.97 -13.50 18.69
N PRO A 2 25.02 -13.29 17.89
CA PRO A 2 26.00 -14.33 17.68
C PRO A 2 26.53 -14.78 19.04
N THR A 3 26.56 -16.06 19.28
CA THR A 3 26.87 -16.69 20.59
C THR A 3 28.29 -16.41 21.09
N ASN A 4 29.19 -15.82 20.26
CA ASN A 4 30.62 -15.63 20.52
C ASN A 4 31.05 -14.16 20.62
N LEU A 5 30.16 -13.24 21.01
CA LEU A 5 30.61 -11.87 21.29
C LEU A 5 31.28 -11.76 22.66
N PRO A 6 32.40 -11.00 22.78
CA PRO A 6 33.04 -10.71 24.04
C PRO A 6 32.09 -10.07 25.06
N PRO A 7 32.27 -10.29 26.37
CA PRO A 7 31.41 -9.71 27.41
C PRO A 7 31.30 -8.18 27.31
N GLU A 8 32.37 -7.49 26.94
CA GLU A 8 32.42 -6.05 26.74
C GLU A 8 31.52 -5.59 25.60
N ALA A 9 31.52 -6.32 24.46
CA ALA A 9 30.64 -6.03 23.34
C ALA A 9 29.15 -6.25 23.70
N LYS A 10 28.86 -7.29 24.49
CA LYS A 10 27.47 -7.52 24.99
C LYS A 10 27.00 -6.37 25.90
N ALA A 11 27.87 -5.87 26.80
CA ALA A 11 27.55 -4.74 27.67
C ALA A 11 27.25 -3.46 26.87
N LYS A 12 28.05 -3.16 25.84
CA LYS A 12 27.86 -1.99 24.95
C LYS A 12 26.58 -2.12 24.12
N TRP A 13 26.25 -3.33 23.66
CA TRP A 13 24.98 -3.59 23.00
C TRP A 13 23.78 -3.33 23.90
N MET A 14 23.83 -3.80 25.16
CA MET A 14 22.77 -3.53 26.13
C MET A 14 22.64 -2.03 26.42
N LYS A 15 23.75 -1.29 26.49
CA LYS A 15 23.75 0.18 26.59
C LYS A 15 23.02 0.82 25.41
N ALA A 16 23.28 0.37 24.18
CA ALA A 16 22.60 0.86 22.98
C ALA A 16 21.09 0.55 22.97
N MET A 17 20.70 -0.62 23.50
CA MET A 17 19.27 -0.99 23.60
C MET A 17 18.51 -0.18 24.66
N ASN A 18 19.18 0.25 25.72
CA ASN A 18 18.60 1.00 26.83
C ASN A 18 18.69 2.54 26.66
N ALA A 19 19.33 3.01 25.60
CA ALA A 19 19.45 4.43 25.28
C ALA A 19 18.09 5.06 25.05
N LYS A 20 17.83 6.22 25.67
CA LYS A 20 16.54 6.90 25.61
C LYS A 20 16.41 7.85 24.42
N THR A 21 17.51 8.41 23.94
CA THR A 21 17.53 9.34 22.81
C THR A 21 18.18 8.68 21.59
N ASP A 22 17.82 9.16 20.40
CA ASP A 22 18.38 8.64 19.14
C ASP A 22 19.89 8.96 19.05
N GLU A 23 20.34 10.10 19.61
CA GLU A 23 21.74 10.49 19.65
C GLU A 23 22.57 9.60 20.59
N GLU A 24 22.04 9.32 21.81
CA GLU A 24 22.66 8.36 22.73
C GLU A 24 22.76 6.96 22.11
N LYS A 25 21.74 6.58 21.34
CA LYS A 25 21.69 5.29 20.68
C LYS A 25 22.73 5.16 19.57
N ILE A 26 22.94 6.23 18.79
CA ILE A 26 24.02 6.28 17.78
C ILE A 26 25.38 6.16 18.44
N ALA A 27 25.67 6.95 19.47
CA ALA A 27 26.93 6.91 20.18
C ALA A 27 27.23 5.52 20.78
N ALA A 28 26.21 4.91 21.42
CA ALA A 28 26.36 3.55 21.97
C ALA A 28 26.54 2.46 20.90
N LEU A 29 25.90 2.61 19.73
CA LEU A 29 26.08 1.70 18.58
C LEU A 29 27.47 1.87 17.94
N GLU A 30 28.03 3.05 17.91
CA GLU A 30 29.41 3.31 17.45
C GLU A 30 30.44 2.70 18.41
N GLU A 31 30.24 2.87 19.74
CA GLU A 31 31.04 2.19 20.75
C GLU A 31 30.94 0.67 20.63
N PHE A 32 29.78 0.14 20.33
CA PHE A 32 29.58 -1.30 20.08
C PHE A 32 30.36 -1.76 18.84
N LEU A 33 30.24 -1.02 17.72
CA LEU A 33 30.93 -1.33 16.46
C LEU A 33 32.44 -1.41 16.62
N SER A 34 33.03 -0.55 17.48
CA SER A 34 34.47 -0.55 17.78
C SER A 34 34.93 -1.79 18.58
N SER A 35 34.00 -2.46 19.30
CA SER A 35 34.29 -3.62 20.15
C SER A 35 33.97 -4.97 19.51
N ILE A 36 33.44 -5.00 18.28
CA ILE A 36 33.14 -6.23 17.55
C ILE A 36 34.42 -6.79 16.94
N PRO A 37 34.79 -8.07 17.21
CA PRO A 37 35.92 -8.71 16.55
C PRO A 37 35.64 -8.84 15.04
N LYS A 38 36.62 -8.49 14.22
CA LYS A 38 36.52 -8.56 12.75
C LYS A 38 36.80 -9.99 12.27
N HIS A 39 35.79 -10.79 12.08
CA HIS A 39 35.85 -12.10 11.42
C HIS A 39 34.59 -12.40 10.63
N LYS A 40 34.64 -13.38 9.74
CA LYS A 40 33.57 -13.71 8.79
C LYS A 40 32.18 -13.94 9.44
N GLY A 41 32.15 -14.40 10.71
CA GLY A 41 30.90 -14.61 11.46
C GLY A 41 30.27 -13.34 12.05
N THR A 42 30.97 -12.19 12.01
CA THR A 42 30.48 -10.90 12.53
C THR A 42 30.24 -9.87 11.43
N GLU A 43 30.51 -10.18 10.16
CA GLU A 43 30.35 -9.25 9.04
C GLU A 43 28.89 -8.77 8.90
N ASN A 44 27.93 -9.68 8.97
CA ASN A 44 26.51 -9.34 8.91
C ASN A 44 26.08 -8.43 10.06
N LEU A 45 26.59 -8.67 11.28
CA LEU A 45 26.33 -7.84 12.44
C LEU A 45 26.93 -6.43 12.29
N VAL A 46 28.15 -6.33 11.76
CA VAL A 46 28.80 -5.05 11.47
C VAL A 46 28.03 -4.26 10.42
N HIS A 47 27.60 -4.94 9.36
CA HIS A 47 26.78 -4.32 8.31
C HIS A 47 25.44 -3.81 8.89
N PHE A 48 24.79 -4.60 9.70
CA PHE A 48 23.59 -4.23 10.43
C PHE A 48 23.76 -2.95 11.25
N VAL A 49 24.76 -2.94 12.14
CA VAL A 49 24.95 -1.80 13.04
C VAL A 49 25.25 -0.53 12.27
N ARG A 50 26.05 -0.61 11.20
CA ARG A 50 26.32 0.53 10.31
C ARG A 50 25.04 1.05 9.64
N HIS A 51 24.21 0.14 9.12
CA HIS A 51 22.93 0.51 8.49
C HIS A 51 21.98 1.15 9.50
N ARG A 52 21.96 0.62 10.74
CA ARG A 52 21.13 1.18 11.81
C ARG A 52 21.56 2.59 12.23
N ILE A 53 22.89 2.81 12.33
CA ILE A 53 23.44 4.15 12.59
C ILE A 53 23.05 5.12 11.47
N ALA A 54 23.18 4.70 10.21
CA ALA A 54 22.80 5.52 9.06
C ALA A 54 21.30 5.88 9.09
N ALA A 55 20.43 4.90 9.37
CA ALA A 55 18.99 5.12 9.49
C ALA A 55 18.64 6.09 10.64
N LEU A 56 19.26 5.93 11.83
CA LEU A 56 19.04 6.84 12.95
C LEU A 56 19.54 8.26 12.67
N ARG A 57 20.68 8.42 11.97
CA ARG A 57 21.15 9.74 11.54
C ARG A 57 20.17 10.41 10.56
N GLN A 58 19.64 9.66 9.60
CA GLN A 58 18.60 10.16 8.70
C GLN A 58 17.32 10.55 9.46
N GLU A 59 16.89 9.74 10.45
CA GLU A 59 15.74 10.07 11.29
C GLU A 59 15.95 11.38 12.08
N ILE A 60 17.14 11.58 12.64
CA ILE A 60 17.51 12.83 13.36
C ILE A 60 17.52 14.01 12.38
N GLU A 61 18.14 13.84 11.21
CA GLU A 61 18.20 14.90 10.20
C GLU A 61 16.79 15.27 9.69
N LEU A 62 15.93 14.29 9.47
CA LEU A 62 14.53 14.49 9.12
C LEU A 62 13.74 15.17 10.26
N LYS A 63 14.00 14.82 11.54
CA LYS A 63 13.41 15.49 12.70
C LYS A 63 13.88 16.94 12.79
N GLN A 64 15.19 17.20 12.62
CA GLN A 64 15.74 18.55 12.64
C GLN A 64 15.26 19.41 11.46
N LYS A 65 15.12 18.82 10.26
CA LYS A 65 14.50 19.47 9.10
C LYS A 65 13.02 19.78 9.36
N LYS A 66 12.28 18.85 10.00
CA LYS A 66 10.89 19.07 10.42
C LYS A 66 10.78 20.16 11.49
N GLU A 67 11.66 20.23 12.47
CA GLU A 67 11.66 21.27 13.49
C GLU A 67 12.04 22.65 12.93
N LYS A 68 12.98 22.71 11.97
CA LYS A 68 13.32 23.95 11.24
C LYS A 68 12.25 24.36 10.24
N GLY A 69 11.48 23.41 9.69
CA GLY A 69 10.34 23.62 8.78
C GLY A 69 8.99 23.80 9.49
N SER A 70 8.92 23.58 10.82
CA SER A 70 7.68 23.62 11.61
C SER A 70 7.22 25.04 11.98
N ARG A 71 7.15 25.92 10.99
CA ARG A 71 6.17 27.02 11.01
C ARG A 71 4.99 26.60 10.13
N GLY A 72 4.07 25.79 10.70
CA GLY A 72 2.76 25.54 10.12
C GLY A 72 2.71 24.51 8.99
N GLY A 73 3.43 23.40 9.08
CA GLY A 73 3.24 22.25 8.18
C GLY A 73 1.85 21.63 8.40
N ARG A 74 0.82 22.13 7.68
CA ARG A 74 -0.45 21.42 7.53
C ARG A 74 -0.10 20.04 6.99
N THR A 75 -0.42 19.00 7.74
CA THR A 75 -0.46 17.63 7.19
C THR A 75 -1.43 17.70 6.03
N ILE A 76 -0.91 17.62 4.80
CA ILE A 76 -1.73 17.64 3.59
C ILE A 76 -2.42 16.28 3.55
N TYR A 77 -3.64 16.24 4.04
CA TYR A 77 -4.50 15.07 4.05
C TYR A 77 -5.68 15.34 3.13
N VAL A 78 -5.99 14.37 2.27
CA VAL A 78 -7.22 14.40 1.46
C VAL A 78 -8.19 13.43 2.11
N GLU A 79 -9.30 13.94 2.62
CA GLU A 79 -10.34 13.13 3.22
C GLU A 79 -10.88 12.13 2.18
N LYS A 80 -11.09 10.88 2.62
CA LYS A 80 -11.58 9.84 1.75
C LYS A 80 -13.08 10.03 1.52
N GLU A 81 -13.43 10.21 0.27
CA GLU A 81 -14.80 10.27 -0.21
C GLU A 81 -15.07 9.15 -1.22
N GLY A 82 -16.35 8.68 -1.26
CA GLY A 82 -16.75 7.61 -2.15
C GLY A 82 -16.35 6.21 -1.68
N ASP A 83 -16.37 5.25 -2.60
CA ASP A 83 -16.22 3.82 -2.31
C ASP A 83 -14.74 3.39 -2.25
N ALA A 84 -13.86 4.05 -3.03
CA ALA A 84 -12.41 3.84 -2.99
C ALA A 84 -11.66 5.13 -3.33
N GLN A 85 -10.47 5.31 -2.72
CA GLN A 85 -9.58 6.43 -2.99
C GLN A 85 -8.30 5.94 -3.65
N LEU A 86 -7.95 6.51 -4.82
CA LEU A 86 -6.75 6.15 -5.58
C LEU A 86 -5.86 7.38 -5.81
N GLY A 87 -4.57 7.21 -5.55
CA GLY A 87 -3.55 8.22 -5.88
C GLY A 87 -3.16 8.14 -7.35
N VAL A 88 -3.23 9.25 -8.07
CA VAL A 88 -2.76 9.37 -9.46
C VAL A 88 -1.33 9.88 -9.45
N VAL A 89 -0.40 9.01 -9.85
CA VAL A 89 1.05 9.19 -9.70
C VAL A 89 1.73 9.10 -11.07
N GLY A 90 2.85 9.79 -11.23
CA GLY A 90 3.67 9.69 -12.44
C GLY A 90 4.72 10.80 -12.51
N LEU A 91 5.62 10.67 -13.47
CA LEU A 91 6.64 11.66 -13.77
C LEU A 91 5.99 12.95 -14.34
N PRO A 92 6.73 14.06 -14.45
CA PRO A 92 6.26 15.25 -15.13
C PRO A 92 5.77 14.94 -16.56
N SER A 93 4.74 15.63 -17.01
CA SER A 93 4.16 15.51 -18.36
C SER A 93 3.65 14.11 -18.76
N SER A 94 3.50 13.16 -17.82
CA SER A 94 2.92 11.84 -18.09
C SER A 94 1.42 11.88 -18.41
N GLY A 95 0.71 12.94 -18.03
CA GLY A 95 -0.72 13.14 -18.29
C GLY A 95 -1.63 12.95 -17.08
N LYS A 96 -1.13 13.10 -15.86
CA LYS A 96 -1.93 13.02 -14.62
C LYS A 96 -3.10 13.99 -14.61
N SER A 97 -2.86 15.27 -14.94
CA SER A 97 -3.89 16.32 -15.05
C SER A 97 -4.91 15.98 -16.13
N SER A 98 -4.46 15.46 -17.28
CA SER A 98 -5.34 15.02 -18.36
C SER A 98 -6.23 13.83 -17.94
N LEU A 99 -5.72 12.93 -17.10
CA LEU A 99 -6.51 11.81 -16.56
C LEU A 99 -7.66 12.33 -15.68
N LEU A 100 -7.37 13.22 -14.73
CA LEU A 100 -8.41 13.82 -13.90
C LEU A 100 -9.45 14.55 -14.75
N LYS A 101 -9.00 15.41 -15.66
CA LYS A 101 -9.91 16.17 -16.54
C LYS A 101 -10.78 15.27 -17.40
N CYS A 102 -10.25 14.13 -17.86
CA CYS A 102 -11.01 13.20 -18.70
C CYS A 102 -12.02 12.35 -17.89
N LEU A 103 -11.68 11.92 -16.68
CA LEU A 103 -12.51 11.00 -15.90
C LEU A 103 -13.41 11.68 -14.88
N THR A 104 -13.09 12.91 -14.48
CA THR A 104 -13.78 13.61 -13.38
C THR A 104 -14.22 14.99 -13.81
N ASN A 105 -15.01 15.66 -12.96
CA ASN A 105 -15.40 17.06 -13.14
C ASN A 105 -14.43 18.03 -12.43
N ALA A 106 -13.24 17.57 -12.06
CA ALA A 106 -12.25 18.41 -11.39
C ALA A 106 -11.74 19.51 -12.37
N ASN A 107 -11.70 20.75 -11.89
CA ASN A 107 -11.11 21.85 -12.65
C ASN A 107 -9.59 21.80 -12.48
N VAL A 108 -8.93 21.11 -13.38
CA VAL A 108 -7.46 20.93 -13.38
C VAL A 108 -6.90 21.55 -14.64
N GLU A 109 -6.01 22.51 -14.47
CA GLU A 109 -5.24 23.04 -15.59
C GLU A 109 -4.10 22.07 -15.95
N PRO A 110 -3.74 21.94 -17.23
CA PRO A 110 -2.56 21.19 -17.63
C PRO A 110 -1.30 21.79 -16.96
N ASP A 111 -0.42 20.93 -16.45
CA ASP A 111 0.85 21.37 -15.87
C ASP A 111 1.80 21.76 -17.01
N ASP A 112 1.85 23.04 -17.36
CA ASP A 112 2.77 23.56 -18.38
C ASP A 112 4.20 23.71 -17.83
N VAL A 113 4.36 23.80 -16.50
CA VAL A 113 5.67 23.90 -15.84
C VAL A 113 5.89 22.70 -14.91
N PRO A 114 6.98 21.93 -15.09
CA PRO A 114 7.32 20.82 -14.19
C PRO A 114 7.51 21.31 -12.74
N PHE A 115 7.04 20.50 -11.77
CA PHE A 115 7.24 20.70 -10.32
C PHE A 115 6.54 21.93 -9.70
N THR A 116 5.57 22.55 -10.37
CA THR A 116 4.79 23.66 -9.79
C THR A 116 3.66 23.20 -8.89
N ASP A 117 3.17 21.99 -9.07
CA ASP A 117 2.11 21.42 -8.25
C ASP A 117 2.63 20.96 -6.88
N SER A 118 2.29 21.72 -5.86
CA SER A 118 2.62 21.38 -4.47
C SER A 118 1.46 20.78 -3.69
N GLN A 119 0.24 20.73 -4.25
CA GLN A 119 -0.95 20.27 -3.56
C GLN A 119 -1.64 19.11 -4.29
N PRO A 120 -2.20 18.13 -3.54
CA PRO A 120 -3.03 17.09 -4.14
C PRO A 120 -4.37 17.65 -4.59
N ILE A 121 -4.86 17.21 -5.76
CA ILE A 121 -6.13 17.65 -6.32
C ILE A 121 -7.06 16.43 -6.41
N PRO A 122 -8.18 16.40 -5.64
CA PRO A 122 -9.17 15.33 -5.74
C PRO A 122 -10.14 15.54 -6.90
N GLY A 123 -10.65 14.44 -7.45
CA GLY A 123 -11.74 14.42 -8.42
C GLY A 123 -12.51 13.11 -8.32
N MET A 124 -13.82 13.14 -8.60
CA MET A 124 -14.67 11.97 -8.49
C MET A 124 -14.90 11.32 -9.87
N PHE A 125 -14.42 10.09 -10.02
CA PHE A 125 -14.71 9.22 -11.16
C PHE A 125 -15.86 8.30 -10.81
N ILE A 126 -16.93 8.31 -11.61
CA ILE A 126 -18.14 7.52 -11.39
C ILE A 126 -18.31 6.56 -12.55
N GLU A 127 -18.43 5.27 -12.25
CA GLU A 127 -18.73 4.23 -13.22
C GLU A 127 -19.65 3.18 -12.58
N ASP A 128 -20.74 2.82 -13.24
CA ASP A 128 -21.75 1.88 -12.74
C ASP A 128 -22.22 2.18 -11.30
N LEU A 129 -22.44 3.46 -10.97
CA LEU A 129 -22.81 3.97 -9.64
C LEU A 129 -21.80 3.67 -8.53
N ILE A 130 -20.55 3.34 -8.89
CA ILE A 130 -19.42 3.22 -7.98
C ILE A 130 -18.64 4.53 -8.03
N TYR A 131 -18.26 5.04 -6.87
CA TYR A 131 -17.62 6.34 -6.70
C TYR A 131 -16.14 6.16 -6.34
N TYR A 132 -15.25 6.45 -7.29
CA TYR A 132 -13.80 6.40 -7.09
C TYR A 132 -13.27 7.82 -6.93
N GLN A 133 -12.71 8.14 -5.78
CA GLN A 133 -11.99 9.40 -5.59
C GLN A 133 -10.59 9.26 -6.14
N LEU A 134 -10.29 9.98 -7.23
CA LEU A 134 -8.96 10.06 -7.80
C LEU A 134 -8.26 11.29 -7.23
N VAL A 135 -7.11 11.11 -6.62
CA VAL A 135 -6.32 12.21 -6.04
C VAL A 135 -5.05 12.37 -6.87
N LYS A 136 -4.95 13.44 -7.64
CA LYS A 136 -3.72 13.78 -8.37
C LYS A 136 -2.64 14.14 -7.34
N PHE A 137 -1.51 13.43 -7.38
CA PHE A 137 -0.35 13.76 -6.59
C PHE A 137 0.58 14.72 -7.31
N PRO A 138 1.45 15.44 -6.59
CA PRO A 138 2.55 16.17 -7.19
C PRO A 138 3.37 15.29 -8.13
N SER A 139 3.96 15.88 -9.16
CA SER A 139 4.83 15.17 -10.09
C SER A 139 6.07 14.66 -9.38
N LEU A 140 6.40 13.36 -9.57
CA LEU A 140 7.60 12.79 -8.99
C LEU A 140 8.85 13.37 -9.62
N ASN A 141 9.84 13.69 -8.78
CA ASN A 141 11.15 14.15 -9.22
C ASN A 141 12.08 12.94 -9.41
N PRO A 142 12.44 12.56 -10.65
CA PRO A 142 13.33 11.42 -10.89
C PRO A 142 14.80 11.70 -10.61
N PHE A 143 15.18 12.95 -10.36
CA PHE A 143 16.57 13.38 -10.18
C PHE A 143 16.96 13.54 -8.70
N ASP A 144 15.98 13.70 -7.82
CA ASP A 144 16.18 13.85 -6.38
C ASP A 144 15.13 13.02 -5.64
N ALA A 145 15.56 11.87 -5.13
CA ALA A 145 14.67 10.93 -4.42
C ALA A 145 14.09 11.54 -3.14
N GLU A 146 14.83 12.42 -2.47
CA GLU A 146 14.45 13.06 -1.20
C GLU A 146 13.74 14.40 -1.39
N SER A 147 13.38 14.75 -2.62
CA SER A 147 12.66 16.02 -2.90
C SER A 147 11.34 16.09 -2.13
N ASP A 148 10.95 17.31 -1.76
CA ASP A 148 9.69 17.58 -1.03
C ASP A 148 8.47 17.00 -1.76
N THR A 149 8.47 17.01 -3.09
CA THR A 149 7.41 16.44 -3.92
C THR A 149 7.33 14.92 -3.78
N ASN A 150 8.46 14.21 -3.73
CA ASN A 150 8.52 12.76 -3.54
C ASN A 150 8.13 12.35 -2.12
N VAL A 151 8.60 13.09 -1.10
CA VAL A 151 8.21 12.88 0.30
C VAL A 151 6.69 13.06 0.46
N LEU A 152 6.14 14.12 -0.14
CA LEU A 152 4.70 14.37 -0.10
C LEU A 152 3.90 13.29 -0.82
N ALA A 153 4.32 12.91 -2.04
CA ALA A 153 3.68 11.84 -2.81
C ALA A 153 3.70 10.51 -2.05
N ALA A 154 4.81 10.16 -1.39
CA ALA A 154 4.91 8.97 -0.56
C ALA A 154 4.00 9.04 0.69
N SER A 155 3.90 10.20 1.33
CA SER A 155 2.99 10.42 2.47
C SER A 155 1.52 10.23 2.04
N LEU A 156 1.11 10.82 0.93
CA LEU A 156 -0.22 10.65 0.36
C LEU A 156 -0.50 9.20 -0.05
N ALA A 157 0.48 8.51 -0.66
CA ALA A 157 0.36 7.12 -1.08
C ALA A 157 0.10 6.17 0.09
N ARG A 158 0.56 6.47 1.30
CA ARG A 158 0.27 5.65 2.49
C ARG A 158 -1.21 5.66 2.87
N ASN A 159 -1.93 6.74 2.57
CA ASN A 159 -3.30 6.96 3.02
C ASN A 159 -4.35 6.47 2.02
N VAL A 160 -4.04 6.43 0.72
CA VAL A 160 -4.98 5.96 -0.32
C VAL A 160 -5.09 4.42 -0.36
N ASP A 161 -6.16 3.89 -0.95
CA ASP A 161 -6.39 2.44 -1.08
C ASP A 161 -5.48 1.80 -2.13
N GLY A 162 -5.14 2.52 -3.21
CA GLY A 162 -4.26 2.06 -4.28
C GLY A 162 -3.74 3.20 -5.14
N LEU A 163 -2.94 2.88 -6.15
CA LEU A 163 -2.31 3.85 -7.04
C LEU A 163 -2.66 3.60 -8.50
N ILE A 164 -2.85 4.67 -9.26
CA ILE A 164 -2.85 4.67 -10.72
C ILE A 164 -1.56 5.33 -11.17
N ILE A 165 -0.66 4.55 -11.74
CA ILE A 165 0.65 5.00 -12.21
C ILE A 165 0.52 5.36 -13.67
N VAL A 166 0.61 6.65 -13.99
CA VAL A 166 0.47 7.17 -15.34
C VAL A 166 1.85 7.21 -16.00
N LEU A 167 2.00 6.48 -17.09
CA LEU A 167 3.23 6.32 -17.86
C LEU A 167 3.05 6.95 -19.24
N ASP A 168 4.13 7.51 -19.78
CA ASP A 168 4.18 8.10 -21.11
C ASP A 168 4.70 7.06 -22.12
N ALA A 169 3.85 6.66 -23.07
CA ALA A 169 4.22 5.70 -24.11
C ALA A 169 5.28 6.21 -25.08
N SER A 170 5.42 7.52 -25.23
CA SER A 170 6.44 8.10 -26.14
C SER A 170 7.87 8.04 -25.57
N SER A 171 8.04 7.59 -24.35
CA SER A 171 9.32 7.44 -23.67
C SER A 171 9.52 5.99 -23.20
N ASN A 172 10.72 5.63 -22.75
CA ASN A 172 10.99 4.29 -22.24
C ASN A 172 10.14 3.98 -20.99
N ILE A 173 9.14 3.11 -21.15
CA ILE A 173 8.18 2.76 -20.10
C ILE A 173 8.85 2.02 -18.94
N GLU A 174 9.77 1.08 -19.24
CA GLU A 174 10.46 0.28 -18.22
C GLU A 174 11.32 1.18 -17.31
N GLU A 175 12.00 2.15 -17.90
CA GLU A 175 12.80 3.13 -17.16
C GLU A 175 11.93 4.02 -16.29
N GLN A 176 10.75 4.46 -16.78
CA GLN A 176 9.80 5.23 -15.98
C GLN A 176 9.32 4.42 -14.77
N VAL A 177 8.95 3.17 -14.98
CA VAL A 177 8.51 2.28 -13.90
C VAL A 177 9.62 2.06 -12.89
N ARG A 178 10.83 1.76 -13.34
CA ARG A 178 12.00 1.55 -12.48
C ARG A 178 12.25 2.77 -11.58
N ARG A 179 12.23 3.99 -12.13
CA ARG A 179 12.44 5.24 -11.37
C ARG A 179 11.33 5.45 -10.35
N ILE A 180 10.07 5.24 -10.72
CA ILE A 180 8.93 5.37 -9.80
C ILE A 180 9.04 4.32 -8.67
N GLU A 181 9.42 3.10 -8.98
CA GLU A 181 9.66 2.04 -7.99
C GLU A 181 10.77 2.41 -7.01
N GLU A 182 11.90 2.91 -7.51
CA GLU A 182 13.04 3.32 -6.69
C GLU A 182 12.65 4.44 -5.71
N ILE A 183 11.92 5.46 -6.19
CA ILE A 183 11.42 6.57 -5.36
C ILE A 183 10.52 6.02 -4.24
N PHE A 184 9.49 5.25 -4.58
CA PHE A 184 8.55 4.74 -3.58
C PHE A 184 9.20 3.73 -2.63
N LYS A 185 10.07 2.87 -3.13
CA LYS A 185 10.83 1.90 -2.32
C LYS A 185 11.77 2.62 -1.34
N GLY A 186 12.41 3.71 -1.76
CA GLY A 186 13.19 4.58 -0.87
C GLY A 186 12.38 5.07 0.32
N HIS A 187 11.11 5.40 0.10
CA HIS A 187 10.16 5.83 1.14
C HIS A 187 9.36 4.69 1.78
N GLY A 188 9.74 3.43 1.60
CA GLY A 188 9.10 2.27 2.24
C GLY A 188 7.74 1.88 1.65
N ILE A 189 7.50 2.16 0.36
CA ILE A 189 6.27 1.79 -0.34
C ILE A 189 6.61 0.86 -1.50
N LEU A 190 5.90 -0.27 -1.59
CA LEU A 190 5.99 -1.20 -2.71
C LEU A 190 4.78 -1.02 -3.62
N ILE A 191 5.03 -0.75 -4.90
CA ILE A 191 3.99 -0.59 -5.93
C ILE A 191 3.71 -1.87 -6.73
N ARG A 192 4.62 -2.83 -6.69
CA ARG A 192 4.38 -4.20 -7.16
C ARG A 192 4.16 -5.13 -5.99
N GLN A 193 3.35 -6.15 -6.22
CA GLN A 193 3.09 -7.16 -5.20
C GLN A 193 4.39 -7.94 -4.92
N PRO A 194 4.93 -7.88 -3.70
CA PRO A 194 6.10 -8.65 -3.33
C PRO A 194 5.74 -10.14 -3.24
N ARG A 195 6.75 -11.01 -3.36
CA ARG A 195 6.57 -12.47 -3.18
C ARG A 195 6.06 -12.81 -1.78
N ALA A 196 6.50 -12.02 -0.78
CA ALA A 196 6.04 -12.11 0.58
C ALA A 196 5.80 -10.73 1.19
N LEU A 197 4.72 -10.59 1.95
CA LEU A 197 4.44 -9.44 2.81
C LEU A 197 4.67 -9.86 4.25
N ILE A 198 5.63 -9.21 4.90
CA ILE A 198 6.03 -9.52 6.27
C ILE A 198 5.71 -8.31 7.15
N SER A 199 4.94 -8.56 8.20
CA SER A 199 4.63 -7.57 9.22
C SER A 199 5.17 -8.04 10.56
N ILE A 200 6.03 -7.23 11.18
CA ILE A 200 6.60 -7.51 12.49
C ILE A 200 6.12 -6.44 13.46
N LYS A 201 5.24 -6.83 14.38
CA LYS A 201 4.73 -5.96 15.45
C LYS A 201 5.36 -6.37 16.77
N ARG A 202 6.16 -5.52 17.37
CA ARG A 202 6.70 -5.76 18.73
C ARG A 202 5.58 -5.72 19.75
N THR A 203 5.58 -6.68 20.68
CA THR A 203 4.62 -6.80 21.78
C THR A 203 5.35 -6.64 23.11
N VAL A 204 4.62 -6.34 24.18
CA VAL A 204 5.20 -6.18 25.53
C VAL A 204 5.52 -7.55 26.15
N SER A 205 4.71 -8.56 25.85
CA SER A 205 4.84 -9.94 26.39
C SER A 205 4.27 -10.95 25.40
N GLY A 206 4.44 -12.26 25.67
CA GLY A 206 3.84 -13.34 24.89
C GLY A 206 4.81 -14.07 23.96
N GLY A 207 6.11 -13.70 23.98
CA GLY A 207 7.12 -14.33 23.11
C GLY A 207 6.96 -13.97 21.64
N ILE A 208 7.68 -14.68 20.77
CA ILE A 208 7.59 -14.49 19.32
C ILE A 208 6.50 -15.43 18.79
N GLN A 209 5.41 -14.85 18.32
CA GLN A 209 4.32 -15.55 17.64
C GLN A 209 4.45 -15.34 16.13
N VAL A 210 4.53 -16.43 15.38
CA VAL A 210 4.71 -16.38 13.93
C VAL A 210 3.51 -17.07 13.28
N SER A 211 2.84 -16.36 12.36
CA SER A 211 1.68 -16.83 11.62
C SER A 211 1.87 -16.60 10.12
N GLY A 212 1.33 -17.50 9.29
CA GLY A 212 1.37 -17.41 7.84
C GLY A 212 1.97 -18.63 7.17
N SER A 213 2.09 -18.58 5.84
CA SER A 213 2.72 -19.62 5.01
C SER A 213 4.18 -19.27 4.73
N PHE A 214 5.05 -20.27 4.83
CA PHE A 214 6.50 -20.13 4.63
C PHE A 214 6.94 -21.05 3.49
N HIS A 215 7.87 -20.54 2.66
CA HIS A 215 8.64 -21.40 1.77
C HIS A 215 10.13 -21.09 2.01
N GLY A 216 10.89 -22.14 2.32
CA GLY A 216 12.35 -22.02 2.50
C GLY A 216 12.84 -21.57 3.88
N CYS A 217 11.97 -21.23 4.85
CA CYS A 217 12.37 -21.00 6.23
C CYS A 217 11.41 -21.69 7.22
N SER A 218 11.91 -22.00 8.41
CA SER A 218 11.09 -22.58 9.48
C SER A 218 10.69 -21.50 10.49
N ILE A 219 9.59 -21.75 11.22
CA ILE A 219 9.15 -20.88 12.32
C ILE A 219 10.28 -20.68 13.34
N ASP A 220 11.02 -21.74 13.63
CA ASP A 220 12.13 -21.68 14.59
C ASP A 220 13.31 -20.87 14.07
N SER A 221 13.58 -20.90 12.76
CA SER A 221 14.60 -20.05 12.14
C SER A 221 14.22 -18.57 12.24
N VAL A 222 12.95 -18.22 12.00
CA VAL A 222 12.45 -16.85 12.17
C VAL A 222 12.54 -16.40 13.63
N LYS A 223 12.15 -17.26 14.58
CA LYS A 223 12.26 -16.96 16.01
C LYS A 223 13.70 -16.74 16.44
N ARG A 224 14.65 -17.57 15.97
CA ARG A 224 16.08 -17.42 16.26
C ARG A 224 16.61 -16.11 15.67
N LEU A 225 16.31 -15.83 14.41
CA LEU A 225 16.68 -14.56 13.76
C LEU A 225 16.23 -13.38 14.59
N LEU A 226 14.95 -13.31 14.97
CA LEU A 226 14.40 -12.20 15.75
C LEU A 226 15.04 -12.10 17.14
N ALA A 227 15.30 -13.24 17.80
CA ALA A 227 16.01 -13.28 19.09
C ALA A 227 17.46 -12.79 18.96
N ASP A 228 18.16 -13.11 17.86
CA ASP A 228 19.50 -12.61 17.56
C ASP A 228 19.52 -11.09 17.40
N TYR A 229 18.42 -10.50 16.93
CA TYR A 229 18.22 -9.04 16.87
C TYR A 229 17.65 -8.44 18.16
N GLY A 230 17.58 -9.21 19.25
CA GLY A 230 17.12 -8.74 20.58
C GLY A 230 15.61 -8.55 20.65
N ILE A 231 14.84 -9.10 19.70
CA ILE A 231 13.38 -9.06 19.71
C ILE A 231 12.89 -10.35 20.36
N LEU A 232 12.48 -10.25 21.63
CA LEU A 232 12.01 -11.40 22.42
C LEU A 232 10.49 -11.57 22.39
N ASN A 233 9.74 -10.48 22.08
CA ASN A 233 8.29 -10.47 22.02
C ASN A 233 7.84 -9.74 20.75
N ALA A 234 7.20 -10.48 19.83
CA ALA A 234 6.67 -9.92 18.60
C ALA A 234 5.58 -10.84 17.99
N GLN A 235 4.65 -10.21 17.31
CA GLN A 235 3.74 -10.90 16.39
C GLN A 235 4.27 -10.71 14.97
N VAL A 236 4.61 -11.81 14.31
CA VAL A 236 5.08 -11.85 12.92
C VAL A 236 3.98 -12.48 12.07
N THR A 237 3.55 -11.74 11.06
CA THR A 237 2.60 -12.24 10.07
C THR A 237 3.30 -12.27 8.70
N ILE A 238 3.29 -13.42 8.05
CA ILE A 238 3.91 -13.62 6.74
C ILE A 238 2.82 -14.08 5.77
N ASN A 239 2.62 -13.31 4.71
CA ASN A 239 1.72 -13.63 3.61
C ASN A 239 2.55 -13.82 2.34
N GLY A 240 2.64 -15.06 1.84
CA GLY A 240 3.40 -15.42 0.65
C GLY A 240 4.64 -16.25 0.96
N GLU A 241 5.50 -16.43 -0.03
CA GLU A 241 6.73 -17.22 0.05
C GLU A 241 7.89 -16.37 0.57
N ALA A 242 8.14 -16.39 1.88
CA ALA A 242 9.20 -15.62 2.51
C ALA A 242 10.46 -16.46 2.73
N THR A 243 11.60 -15.85 2.50
CA THR A 243 12.92 -16.33 2.91
C THR A 243 13.32 -15.68 4.26
N LEU A 244 14.39 -16.17 4.89
CA LEU A 244 14.94 -15.53 6.09
C LEU A 244 15.46 -14.12 5.80
N ASP A 245 16.02 -13.89 4.62
CA ASP A 245 16.51 -12.58 4.18
C ASP A 245 15.35 -11.59 4.05
N ASP A 246 14.17 -12.04 3.57
CA ASP A 246 12.97 -11.18 3.52
C ASP A 246 12.49 -10.79 4.93
N VAL A 247 12.60 -11.70 5.91
CA VAL A 247 12.29 -11.41 7.32
C VAL A 247 13.29 -10.44 7.91
N GLU A 248 14.57 -10.59 7.60
CA GLU A 248 15.63 -9.69 7.99
C GLU A 248 15.41 -8.30 7.40
N ASP A 249 15.13 -8.19 6.11
CA ASP A 249 14.80 -6.92 5.44
C ASP A 249 13.58 -6.23 6.07
N ALA A 250 12.56 -7.00 6.47
CA ALA A 250 11.37 -6.47 7.14
C ALA A 250 11.65 -5.91 8.54
N LEU A 251 12.76 -6.29 9.20
CA LEU A 251 13.20 -5.68 10.45
C LEU A 251 13.68 -4.23 10.29
N TYR A 252 14.19 -3.90 9.10
CA TYR A 252 14.76 -2.58 8.82
C TYR A 252 13.79 -1.63 8.15
N LYS A 253 12.90 -2.16 7.31
CA LYS A 253 11.97 -1.35 6.53
C LYS A 253 10.55 -1.91 6.67
N ASN A 254 9.67 -1.16 7.35
CA ASN A 254 8.24 -1.41 7.30
C ASN A 254 7.71 -1.02 5.92
N TYR A 255 7.85 -1.94 4.95
CA TYR A 255 7.27 -1.73 3.64
C TYR A 255 5.75 -1.85 3.70
N VAL A 256 5.09 -0.87 3.08
CA VAL A 256 3.64 -0.91 2.84
C VAL A 256 3.42 -1.20 1.37
N TYR A 257 2.76 -2.30 1.05
CA TYR A 257 2.33 -2.58 -0.31
C TYR A 257 1.10 -1.75 -0.66
N LYS A 258 1.14 -1.08 -1.82
CA LYS A 258 0.01 -0.36 -2.41
C LYS A 258 -0.35 -0.98 -3.76
N PRO A 259 -1.55 -1.59 -3.86
CA PRO A 259 -2.04 -2.12 -5.13
C PRO A 259 -1.96 -1.03 -6.20
N SER A 260 -1.31 -1.33 -7.33
CA SER A 260 -1.09 -0.33 -8.37
C SER A 260 -1.62 -0.82 -9.72
N ILE A 261 -2.09 0.12 -10.52
CA ILE A 261 -2.57 -0.05 -11.89
C ILE A 261 -1.70 0.82 -12.78
N PHE A 262 -1.16 0.26 -13.85
CA PHE A 262 -0.34 0.99 -14.81
C PHE A 262 -1.22 1.51 -15.95
N LEU A 263 -1.31 2.83 -16.10
CA LEU A 263 -2.03 3.49 -17.17
C LEU A 263 -1.01 4.02 -18.18
N ILE A 264 -0.99 3.45 -19.37
CA ILE A 264 -0.07 3.83 -20.44
C ILE A 264 -0.76 4.88 -21.31
N ASN A 265 -0.37 6.13 -21.12
CA ASN A 265 -0.92 7.28 -21.85
C ASN A 265 -0.14 7.56 -23.14
N LYS A 266 -0.72 8.37 -24.03
CA LYS A 266 -0.16 8.78 -25.33
C LYS A 266 0.07 7.63 -26.29
N VAL A 267 -0.76 6.57 -26.19
CA VAL A 267 -0.67 5.42 -27.11
C VAL A 267 -0.97 5.77 -28.56
N ASP A 268 -1.55 6.94 -28.81
CA ASP A 268 -1.77 7.50 -30.14
C ASP A 268 -0.50 8.06 -30.81
N LEU A 269 0.60 8.17 -30.09
CA LEU A 269 1.90 8.63 -30.58
C LEU A 269 2.86 7.50 -30.92
N ILE A 270 2.47 6.25 -30.66
CA ILE A 270 3.31 5.06 -30.90
C ILE A 270 2.59 4.03 -31.77
N ASP A 271 3.37 3.14 -32.38
CA ASP A 271 2.81 2.02 -33.12
C ASP A 271 2.21 0.97 -32.18
N ARG A 272 1.09 0.36 -32.58
CA ARG A 272 0.38 -0.65 -31.78
C ARG A 272 1.22 -1.84 -31.34
N GLY A 273 2.26 -2.19 -32.09
CA GLY A 273 3.19 -3.28 -31.76
C GLY A 273 4.16 -2.95 -30.65
N SER A 274 4.42 -1.68 -30.36
CA SER A 274 5.43 -1.23 -29.38
C SER A 274 5.12 -1.60 -27.95
N LEU A 275 3.86 -1.92 -27.63
CA LEU A 275 3.43 -2.33 -26.29
C LEU A 275 3.48 -3.85 -26.06
N ALA A 276 3.74 -4.65 -27.12
CA ALA A 276 3.60 -6.12 -27.05
C ALA A 276 4.61 -6.79 -26.11
N GLY A 277 5.82 -6.23 -25.95
CA GLY A 277 6.90 -6.78 -25.11
C GLY A 277 6.94 -6.27 -23.67
N ILE A 278 6.00 -5.41 -23.25
CA ILE A 278 6.04 -4.81 -21.93
C ILE A 278 5.33 -5.69 -20.92
N GLU A 279 6.08 -6.24 -19.96
CA GLU A 279 5.56 -7.08 -18.86
C GLU A 279 5.08 -6.23 -17.67
N LEU A 280 3.97 -5.54 -17.86
CA LEU A 280 3.30 -4.77 -16.79
C LEU A 280 1.85 -5.21 -16.64
N GLU A 281 1.50 -5.71 -15.46
CA GLU A 281 0.13 -6.12 -15.17
C GLU A 281 -0.35 -5.56 -13.81
N PRO A 282 -1.59 -5.06 -13.72
CA PRO A 282 -2.52 -4.78 -14.84
C PRO A 282 -2.18 -3.47 -15.56
N ARG A 283 -2.30 -3.45 -16.89
CA ARG A 283 -2.06 -2.26 -17.72
C ARG A 283 -3.32 -1.82 -18.48
N ILE A 284 -3.49 -0.51 -18.61
CA ILE A 284 -4.60 0.11 -19.34
C ILE A 284 -4.03 1.12 -20.34
N PRO A 285 -4.19 0.89 -21.66
CA PRO A 285 -3.79 1.86 -22.66
C PRO A 285 -4.78 3.00 -22.74
N ALA A 286 -4.29 4.23 -22.92
CA ALA A 286 -5.10 5.44 -23.00
C ALA A 286 -4.49 6.50 -23.93
N SER A 287 -5.34 7.33 -24.49
CA SER A 287 -4.98 8.62 -25.10
C SER A 287 -5.80 9.70 -24.41
N LEU A 288 -5.24 10.26 -23.33
CA LEU A 288 -5.98 11.10 -22.39
C LEU A 288 -6.31 12.48 -22.95
N VAL A 289 -5.48 13.01 -23.86
CA VAL A 289 -5.79 14.29 -24.56
C VAL A 289 -7.08 14.15 -25.39
N LYS A 290 -7.32 12.97 -25.98
CA LYS A 290 -8.53 12.66 -26.74
C LYS A 290 -9.61 12.02 -25.86
N CYS A 291 -9.39 11.91 -24.55
CA CYS A 291 -10.22 11.20 -23.58
C CYS A 291 -10.61 9.77 -24.04
N ARG A 292 -9.69 9.07 -24.70
CA ARG A 292 -9.88 7.70 -25.14
C ARG A 292 -9.32 6.76 -24.08
N ILE A 293 -10.18 6.32 -23.19
CA ILE A 293 -9.89 5.34 -22.13
C ILE A 293 -11.12 4.46 -21.94
N ASN A 294 -10.91 3.16 -21.76
CA ASN A 294 -12.00 2.26 -21.43
C ASN A 294 -12.33 2.37 -19.93
N ARG A 295 -13.36 3.19 -19.61
CA ARG A 295 -13.81 3.49 -18.24
C ARG A 295 -14.25 2.22 -17.51
N LYS A 296 -15.02 1.35 -18.16
CA LYS A 296 -15.48 0.09 -17.58
C LYS A 296 -14.32 -0.84 -17.24
N GLN A 297 -13.36 -0.99 -18.15
CA GLN A 297 -12.16 -1.79 -17.89
C GLN A 297 -11.34 -1.21 -16.71
N LEU A 298 -11.23 0.12 -16.61
CA LEU A 298 -10.57 0.77 -15.48
C LEU A 298 -11.29 0.46 -14.17
N SER A 299 -12.62 0.62 -14.10
CA SER A 299 -13.42 0.31 -12.92
C SER A 299 -13.27 -1.16 -12.50
N GLU A 300 -13.42 -2.10 -13.42
CA GLU A 300 -13.26 -3.54 -13.13
C GLU A 300 -11.83 -3.88 -12.66
N THR A 301 -10.82 -3.21 -13.24
CA THR A 301 -9.42 -3.39 -12.83
C THR A 301 -9.18 -2.83 -11.42
N ILE A 302 -9.78 -1.69 -11.08
CA ILE A 302 -9.71 -1.11 -9.73
C ILE A 302 -10.33 -2.08 -8.71
N LEU A 303 -11.56 -2.54 -8.95
CA LEU A 303 -12.25 -3.48 -8.05
C LEU A 303 -11.40 -4.74 -7.79
N ARG A 304 -10.93 -5.37 -8.87
CA ARG A 304 -10.09 -6.57 -8.78
C ARG A 304 -8.77 -6.31 -8.05
N ARG A 305 -8.11 -5.18 -8.33
CA ARG A 305 -6.79 -4.88 -7.77
C ARG A 305 -6.84 -4.50 -6.30
N LEU A 306 -7.96 -3.89 -5.86
CA LEU A 306 -8.21 -3.52 -4.47
C LEU A 306 -8.93 -4.62 -3.67
N ASP A 307 -9.16 -5.79 -4.27
CA ASP A 307 -9.94 -6.88 -3.67
C ASP A 307 -11.32 -6.42 -3.18
N LEU A 308 -12.01 -5.66 -4.03
CA LEU A 308 -13.36 -5.17 -3.75
C LEU A 308 -14.41 -6.01 -4.49
N ILE A 309 -15.56 -6.16 -3.85
CA ILE A 309 -16.74 -6.84 -4.37
C ILE A 309 -17.98 -5.93 -4.32
N ARG A 310 -18.88 -6.11 -5.26
CA ARG A 310 -20.15 -5.40 -5.38
C ARG A 310 -21.28 -6.24 -4.77
N ILE A 311 -21.97 -5.71 -3.81
CA ILE A 311 -23.11 -6.37 -3.18
C ILE A 311 -24.35 -5.48 -3.39
N TYR A 312 -25.43 -6.07 -3.89
CA TYR A 312 -26.67 -5.37 -4.15
C TYR A 312 -27.68 -5.67 -3.05
N SER A 313 -28.17 -4.65 -2.36
CA SER A 313 -29.19 -4.82 -1.32
C SER A 313 -30.58 -4.89 -1.93
N LYS A 314 -31.40 -5.78 -1.39
CA LYS A 314 -32.85 -5.87 -1.71
C LYS A 314 -33.66 -5.60 -0.44
N ASN A 315 -34.62 -4.73 -0.56
CA ASN A 315 -35.61 -4.50 0.50
C ASN A 315 -36.66 -5.60 0.47
N THR A 316 -37.10 -6.10 1.64
CA THR A 316 -38.14 -7.11 1.78
C THR A 316 -39.49 -6.69 1.19
N GLN A 317 -39.74 -5.38 1.07
CA GLN A 317 -40.98 -4.82 0.55
C GLN A 317 -40.97 -4.54 -0.97
N MET A 318 -39.81 -4.74 -1.64
CA MET A 318 -39.66 -4.45 -3.07
C MET A 318 -39.27 -5.73 -3.83
N ASP A 319 -39.78 -5.87 -5.05
CA ASP A 319 -39.39 -6.98 -5.94
C ASP A 319 -38.05 -6.78 -6.65
N THR A 320 -37.52 -5.56 -6.57
CA THR A 320 -36.25 -5.21 -7.22
C THR A 320 -35.14 -4.93 -6.19
N TYR A 321 -33.92 -5.15 -6.60
CA TYR A 321 -32.75 -4.80 -5.80
C TYR A 321 -32.23 -3.39 -6.13
N SER A 322 -31.42 -2.81 -5.24
CA SER A 322 -30.79 -1.49 -5.42
C SER A 322 -29.86 -1.48 -6.64
N ARG A 323 -30.01 -0.47 -7.50
CA ARG A 323 -29.06 -0.28 -8.63
C ARG A 323 -27.67 0.11 -8.17
N LYS A 324 -27.55 0.83 -7.04
CA LYS A 324 -26.27 1.21 -6.47
C LYS A 324 -25.73 0.04 -5.64
N PRO A 325 -24.55 -0.51 -5.98
CA PRO A 325 -23.91 -1.54 -5.17
C PRO A 325 -23.34 -0.96 -3.87
N LEU A 326 -23.28 -1.80 -2.86
CA LEU A 326 -22.42 -1.62 -1.69
C LEU A 326 -21.06 -2.21 -2.03
N ILE A 327 -20.01 -1.42 -1.88
CA ILE A 327 -18.65 -1.86 -2.14
C ILE A 327 -18.01 -2.38 -0.85
N MET A 328 -17.65 -3.64 -0.87
CA MET A 328 -17.09 -4.35 0.28
C MET A 328 -15.76 -4.99 -0.10
N ARG A 329 -14.95 -5.36 0.89
CA ARG A 329 -13.74 -6.15 0.65
C ARG A 329 -14.10 -7.60 0.35
N ARG A 330 -13.33 -8.26 -0.50
CA ARG A 330 -13.46 -9.71 -0.71
C ARG A 330 -13.31 -10.44 0.61
N GLY A 331 -14.14 -11.45 0.84
CA GLY A 331 -14.20 -12.18 2.11
C GLY A 331 -15.13 -11.55 3.16
N SER A 332 -15.78 -10.42 2.84
CA SER A 332 -16.83 -9.85 3.70
C SER A 332 -18.00 -10.79 3.86
N THR A 333 -18.58 -10.80 5.05
CA THR A 333 -19.69 -11.65 5.43
C THR A 333 -21.03 -10.89 5.36
N VAL A 334 -22.12 -11.63 5.43
CA VAL A 334 -23.48 -11.07 5.62
C VAL A 334 -23.55 -10.15 6.82
N GLY A 335 -22.82 -10.51 7.91
CA GLY A 335 -22.75 -9.69 9.12
C GLY A 335 -22.07 -8.34 8.89
N ASP A 336 -21.02 -8.31 8.05
CA ASP A 336 -20.33 -7.07 7.71
C ASP A 336 -21.24 -6.14 6.89
N VAL A 337 -21.99 -6.71 5.93
CA VAL A 337 -22.97 -5.95 5.14
C VAL A 337 -24.10 -5.44 6.03
N ALA A 338 -24.64 -6.25 6.94
CA ALA A 338 -25.68 -5.82 7.87
C ALA A 338 -25.22 -4.63 8.72
N LYS A 339 -24.00 -4.67 9.23
CA LYS A 339 -23.37 -3.56 9.99
C LYS A 339 -23.18 -2.31 9.15
N SER A 340 -22.75 -2.46 7.89
CA SER A 340 -22.50 -1.33 7.00
C SER A 340 -23.79 -0.59 6.60
N ILE A 341 -24.91 -1.31 6.51
CA ILE A 341 -26.22 -0.69 6.22
C ILE A 341 -26.79 -0.03 7.47
N HIS A 342 -26.95 -0.80 8.55
CA HIS A 342 -27.40 -0.27 9.84
C HIS A 342 -27.13 -1.27 10.97
N THR A 343 -26.64 -0.79 12.11
CA THR A 343 -26.29 -1.63 13.27
C THR A 343 -27.49 -2.45 13.79
N SER A 344 -28.72 -1.93 13.69
CA SER A 344 -29.93 -2.65 14.11
C SER A 344 -30.21 -3.89 13.26
N LEU A 345 -29.86 -3.90 11.96
CA LEU A 345 -30.00 -5.07 11.11
C LEU A 345 -29.11 -6.21 11.55
N TYR A 346 -27.92 -5.87 12.06
CA TYR A 346 -27.01 -6.85 12.64
C TYR A 346 -27.52 -7.38 13.99
N GLN A 347 -27.98 -6.50 14.86
CA GLN A 347 -28.44 -6.86 16.22
C GLN A 347 -29.71 -7.72 16.21
N ASN A 348 -30.66 -7.41 15.32
CA ASN A 348 -31.95 -8.11 15.20
C ASN A 348 -31.95 -9.16 14.09
N PHE A 349 -30.79 -9.53 13.59
CA PHE A 349 -30.64 -10.46 12.47
C PHE A 349 -31.26 -11.82 12.75
N ARG A 350 -32.11 -12.29 11.83
CA ARG A 350 -32.68 -13.63 11.86
C ARG A 350 -32.07 -14.53 10.79
N TYR A 351 -32.07 -14.11 9.55
CA TYR A 351 -31.47 -14.77 8.39
C TYR A 351 -31.33 -13.79 7.23
N ALA A 352 -30.53 -14.16 6.23
CA ALA A 352 -30.51 -13.46 4.97
C ALA A 352 -30.80 -14.42 3.80
N ARG A 353 -31.38 -13.87 2.73
CA ARG A 353 -31.46 -14.54 1.43
C ARG A 353 -30.38 -13.96 0.53
N VAL A 354 -29.62 -14.82 -0.11
CA VAL A 354 -28.54 -14.43 -1.02
C VAL A 354 -28.76 -15.09 -2.37
N TRP A 355 -28.76 -14.27 -3.41
CA TRP A 355 -28.82 -14.71 -4.82
C TRP A 355 -27.49 -14.40 -5.50
N ARG A 356 -27.12 -15.22 -6.47
CA ARG A 356 -26.23 -14.77 -7.53
C ARG A 356 -27.02 -13.92 -8.49
N MET A 357 -26.41 -12.92 -9.10
CA MET A 357 -27.13 -12.01 -10.02
C MET A 357 -27.77 -12.76 -11.20
N GLU A 358 -27.12 -13.80 -11.70
CA GLU A 358 -27.61 -14.67 -12.80
C GLU A 358 -28.80 -15.55 -12.41
N ASP A 359 -28.96 -15.87 -11.11
CA ASP A 359 -30.01 -16.74 -10.58
C ASP A 359 -31.22 -15.96 -10.07
N TYR A 360 -31.16 -14.64 -10.00
CA TYR A 360 -32.23 -13.79 -9.48
C TYR A 360 -33.42 -13.73 -10.44
N PRO A 361 -34.67 -13.78 -9.95
CA PRO A 361 -35.12 -13.93 -8.55
C PRO A 361 -35.34 -15.37 -8.08
N ASN A 362 -35.05 -16.37 -8.91
CA ASN A 362 -35.58 -17.73 -8.78
C ASN A 362 -34.89 -18.57 -7.72
N LEU A 363 -33.53 -18.53 -7.65
CA LEU A 363 -32.76 -19.40 -6.80
C LEU A 363 -31.97 -18.61 -5.75
N TYR A 364 -32.33 -18.76 -4.47
CA TYR A 364 -31.60 -18.15 -3.36
C TYR A 364 -31.12 -19.17 -2.34
N LYS A 365 -30.11 -18.78 -1.58
CA LYS A 365 -29.67 -19.49 -0.38
C LYS A 365 -30.10 -18.75 0.87
N LYS A 366 -30.68 -19.45 1.85
CA LYS A 366 -30.93 -18.90 3.19
C LYS A 366 -29.69 -19.10 4.04
N VAL A 367 -29.12 -18.03 4.58
CA VAL A 367 -27.80 -18.03 5.21
C VAL A 367 -27.78 -17.23 6.52
N GLY A 368 -26.76 -17.49 7.35
CA GLY A 368 -26.49 -16.76 8.59
C GLY A 368 -25.44 -15.65 8.43
N LEU A 369 -25.12 -14.96 9.53
CA LEU A 369 -24.18 -13.83 9.57
C LEU A 369 -22.79 -14.14 9.04
N ASN A 370 -22.28 -15.34 9.24
CA ASN A 370 -20.90 -15.75 8.90
C ASN A 370 -20.75 -16.18 7.43
N TYR A 371 -21.82 -16.14 6.64
CA TYR A 371 -21.74 -16.51 5.23
C TYR A 371 -20.91 -15.48 4.46
N VAL A 372 -19.90 -15.94 3.75
CA VAL A 372 -19.01 -15.12 2.93
C VAL A 372 -19.70 -14.83 1.60
N LEU A 373 -19.68 -13.55 1.21
CA LEU A 373 -20.31 -13.06 0.00
C LEU A 373 -19.32 -13.00 -1.17
N ASP A 374 -19.84 -13.27 -2.36
CA ASP A 374 -19.13 -13.15 -3.62
C ASP A 374 -19.51 -11.86 -4.38
N ASP A 375 -18.68 -11.47 -5.36
CA ASP A 375 -18.98 -10.31 -6.22
C ASP A 375 -20.33 -10.50 -6.94
N GLN A 376 -21.10 -9.43 -7.03
CA GLN A 376 -22.42 -9.37 -7.63
C GLN A 376 -23.49 -10.23 -6.91
N ASN A 377 -23.29 -10.54 -5.63
CA ASN A 377 -24.38 -11.12 -4.86
C ASN A 377 -25.48 -10.07 -4.57
N ILE A 378 -26.73 -10.52 -4.61
CA ILE A 378 -27.91 -9.78 -4.16
C ILE A 378 -28.28 -10.30 -2.78
N ILE A 379 -28.47 -9.41 -1.81
CA ILE A 379 -28.76 -9.77 -0.42
C ILE A 379 -30.06 -9.12 0.07
N GLU A 380 -30.91 -9.92 0.71
CA GLU A 380 -32.10 -9.49 1.44
C GLU A 380 -31.95 -9.90 2.91
N ILE A 381 -31.86 -8.94 3.81
CA ILE A 381 -31.67 -9.18 5.24
C ILE A 381 -33.02 -9.16 5.95
N HIS A 382 -33.28 -10.20 6.72
CA HIS A 382 -34.48 -10.31 7.57
C HIS A 382 -34.05 -10.17 9.04
N SER A 383 -34.56 -9.11 9.68
CA SER A 383 -34.30 -8.75 11.08
C SER A 383 -35.58 -8.80 11.90
#